data_0cf449c0d8b6afea94542d0ce3acf4e0
#
_entry.id   0cf449c0d8b6afea94542d0ce3acf4e0
#
_cell.length_a   1.000
_cell.length_b   1.000
_cell.length_c   1.000
_cell.angle_alpha   90.00
_cell.angle_beta   90.00
_cell.angle_gamma   90.00
#
_symmetry.space_group_name_H-M   'P 1'
#
loop_
_entity.id
_entity.type
_entity.pdbx_description
1 polymer ?
#
loop_
_entity_poly.entity_id
_entity_poly.type
_entity_poly.pdbx_seq_one_letter_code
_entity_poly.pdbx_strand_id
1 'polypeptide(L)'
;TQHSWMFLSSFEKLREKIMLTETVNMAHLGARAFEEIGGEVVQTTSFVRCANHVNGYKGTYCRLIEPTSQQGKEDMFLAGENRYTANQDDFAKIPGAPIAYWIGQNVFRVFSEKCVRNYAEPRHGMSTGNNDLCLKVWFEISEDKVCFDAGSLDEFDLSKCKYAPYKKGGSFRLWYGNNDYVIAYDKKSRQVMEKLSGYRSSSTGFFFKPSINWSDVSTSAFGMRVSPKGFAFDGRGASMFCDSNIMLYIAALLASKFTTYILNILNPTLTFNIENVAAIPVIIDESQKGQIECTAEENVQLSKDDWDSFETSWDFKKHPLLRNVSTISEAFTQWQAECDDRFNQLKANEEELNRIFIDIYG
;
A
#
# COMPACT_ATOMS: atom_id res chain seq x y z
N THR A 1 14.41 1.58 25.24
CA THR A 1 12.97 1.84 24.98
C THR A 1 12.47 1.04 23.79
N GLN A 2 11.15 0.92 23.60
CA GLN A 2 10.60 0.41 22.35
C GLN A 2 10.98 1.33 21.19
N HIS A 3 11.27 0.77 20.01
CA HIS A 3 11.70 1.55 18.84
C HIS A 3 10.56 2.29 18.13
N SER A 4 9.31 1.99 18.42
CA SER A 4 8.13 2.57 17.77
C SER A 4 8.07 4.10 17.81
N TRP A 5 8.69 4.75 18.80
CA TRP A 5 8.80 6.20 18.88
C TRP A 5 9.57 6.80 17.69
N MET A 6 10.43 6.01 17.04
CA MET A 6 11.25 6.48 15.92
C MET A 6 10.43 6.85 14.68
N PHE A 7 9.24 6.26 14.48
CA PHE A 7 8.50 6.41 13.22
C PHE A 7 6.98 6.53 13.38
N LEU A 8 6.32 5.97 14.41
CA LEU A 8 4.86 6.05 14.51
C LEU A 8 4.38 7.50 14.66
N SER A 9 3.29 7.84 13.95
CA SER A 9 2.69 9.18 13.97
C SER A 9 2.21 9.61 15.35
N SER A 10 1.77 8.67 16.20
CA SER A 10 1.40 8.96 17.60
C SER A 10 2.55 9.50 18.44
N PHE A 11 3.80 9.31 18.02
CA PHE A 11 5.00 9.82 18.69
C PHE A 11 5.65 11.04 17.99
N GLU A 12 5.01 11.63 16.99
CA GLU A 12 5.54 12.79 16.26
C GLU A 12 5.91 13.94 17.20
N LYS A 13 4.99 14.32 18.11
CA LYS A 13 5.26 15.35 19.14
C LYS A 13 6.40 14.99 20.10
N LEU A 14 6.64 13.69 20.33
CA LEU A 14 7.79 13.25 21.10
C LEU A 14 9.08 13.45 20.30
N ARG A 15 9.08 13.12 19.02
CA ARG A 15 10.24 13.35 18.15
C ARG A 15 10.57 14.84 18.03
N GLU A 16 9.58 15.72 17.89
CA GLU A 16 9.79 17.18 17.93
C GLU A 16 10.53 17.62 19.21
N LYS A 17 10.12 17.11 20.39
CA LYS A 17 10.82 17.40 21.65
C LYS A 17 12.22 16.80 21.69
N ILE A 18 12.40 15.61 21.15
CA ILE A 18 13.69 14.92 21.07
C ILE A 18 14.67 15.74 20.22
N MET A 19 14.22 16.36 19.13
CA MET A 19 15.04 17.22 18.27
C MET A 19 15.57 18.49 18.95
N LEU A 20 15.01 18.88 20.10
CA LEU A 20 15.55 19.98 20.91
C LEU A 20 16.81 19.61 21.71
N THR A 21 17.19 18.37 21.71
CA THR A 21 18.37 17.79 22.35
C THR A 21 19.17 17.02 21.31
N GLU A 22 20.41 16.61 21.58
CA GLU A 22 21.26 15.96 20.59
C GLU A 22 21.40 14.46 20.83
N THR A 23 21.21 13.63 19.79
CA THR A 23 21.52 12.21 19.83
C THR A 23 23.01 12.00 19.57
N VAL A 24 23.75 11.63 20.60
CA VAL A 24 25.19 11.37 20.51
C VAL A 24 25.44 10.03 19.83
N ASN A 25 24.78 8.98 20.34
CA ASN A 25 24.78 7.67 19.70
C ASN A 25 23.47 6.92 19.96
N MET A 26 23.17 5.96 19.09
CA MET A 26 22.01 5.08 19.20
C MET A 26 22.33 3.68 18.69
N ALA A 27 21.90 2.66 19.41
CA ALA A 27 21.86 1.28 18.97
C ALA A 27 20.41 0.89 18.69
N HIS A 28 20.08 0.66 17.42
CA HIS A 28 18.77 0.15 17.00
C HIS A 28 18.81 -1.37 17.01
N LEU A 29 18.37 -1.96 18.12
CA LEU A 29 18.47 -3.39 18.41
C LEU A 29 17.37 -4.20 17.70
N GLY A 30 16.21 -3.60 17.42
CA GLY A 30 15.08 -4.30 16.83
C GLY A 30 14.52 -5.41 17.71
N ALA A 31 14.03 -6.48 17.07
CA ALA A 31 13.54 -7.68 17.74
C ALA A 31 14.69 -8.51 18.34
N ARG A 32 14.37 -9.40 19.27
CA ARG A 32 15.31 -10.37 19.88
C ARG A 32 16.56 -9.73 20.52
N ALA A 33 16.41 -8.54 21.06
CA ALA A 33 17.43 -7.93 21.92
C ALA A 33 17.51 -8.58 23.31
N PHE A 34 16.49 -9.35 23.68
CA PHE A 34 16.38 -10.10 24.93
C PHE A 34 16.03 -11.55 24.60
N GLU A 35 16.83 -12.50 25.09
CA GLU A 35 16.65 -13.92 24.77
C GLU A 35 15.34 -14.52 25.28
N GLU A 36 14.86 -14.04 26.44
CA GLU A 36 13.68 -14.54 27.14
C GLU A 36 12.36 -14.00 26.56
N ILE A 37 12.41 -12.95 25.75
CA ILE A 37 11.21 -12.31 25.19
C ILE A 37 11.02 -12.77 23.73
N GLY A 38 9.90 -13.42 23.44
CA GLY A 38 9.54 -13.81 22.09
C GLY A 38 9.68 -12.63 21.12
N GLY A 39 10.51 -12.81 20.08
CA GLY A 39 11.23 -11.75 19.37
C GLY A 39 10.44 -10.72 18.60
N GLU A 40 9.14 -10.90 18.35
CA GLU A 40 8.39 -9.99 17.48
C GLU A 40 7.56 -8.95 18.27
N VAL A 41 7.32 -9.20 19.54
CA VAL A 41 6.45 -8.37 20.39
C VAL A 41 7.16 -7.11 20.89
N VAL A 42 8.48 -7.19 21.18
CA VAL A 42 9.26 -6.08 21.72
C VAL A 42 10.48 -5.80 20.85
N GLN A 43 10.42 -4.73 20.11
CA GLN A 43 11.57 -4.20 19.35
C GLN A 43 12.12 -2.96 20.06
N THR A 44 13.43 -2.89 20.24
CA THR A 44 14.04 -1.93 21.14
C THR A 44 15.13 -1.08 20.51
N THR A 45 15.36 0.08 21.15
CA THR A 45 16.53 0.94 20.92
C THR A 45 17.17 1.34 22.22
N SER A 46 18.48 1.58 22.20
CA SER A 46 19.25 2.22 23.25
C SER A 46 19.94 3.46 22.69
N PHE A 47 20.01 4.56 23.46
CA PHE A 47 20.62 5.79 22.97
C PHE A 47 21.22 6.62 24.10
N VAL A 48 22.20 7.43 23.76
CA VAL A 48 22.80 8.48 24.61
C VAL A 48 22.47 9.83 24.00
N ARG A 49 21.99 10.76 24.84
CA ARG A 49 21.63 12.12 24.40
C ARG A 49 22.37 13.19 25.22
N CYS A 50 22.71 14.27 24.54
CA CYS A 50 23.13 15.52 25.16
C CYS A 50 21.89 16.40 25.36
N ALA A 51 21.80 17.11 26.47
CA ALA A 51 20.66 17.97 26.81
C ALA A 51 20.55 19.20 25.89
N ASN A 52 21.63 19.59 25.25
CA ASN A 52 21.66 20.72 24.29
C ASN A 52 21.73 20.22 22.86
N HIS A 53 21.00 20.87 21.98
CA HIS A 53 21.15 20.69 20.53
C HIS A 53 22.44 21.35 20.04
N VAL A 54 23.16 20.68 19.15
CA VAL A 54 24.41 21.15 18.54
C VAL A 54 24.23 21.17 17.02
N ASN A 55 24.12 22.37 16.46
CA ASN A 55 23.90 22.56 15.02
C ASN A 55 25.01 21.88 14.19
N GLY A 56 24.61 21.07 13.21
CA GLY A 56 25.51 20.36 12.31
C GLY A 56 26.20 19.13 12.93
N TYR A 57 25.88 18.77 14.19
CA TYR A 57 26.42 17.56 14.79
C TYR A 57 25.94 16.31 14.07
N LYS A 58 26.81 15.33 13.94
CA LYS A 58 26.48 14.02 13.35
C LYS A 58 26.60 12.95 14.41
N GLY A 59 25.46 12.46 14.88
CA GLY A 59 25.39 11.33 15.79
C GLY A 59 25.77 10.01 15.11
N THR A 60 26.18 9.03 15.92
CA THR A 60 26.48 7.68 15.44
C THR A 60 25.31 6.73 15.72
N TYR A 61 24.90 5.98 14.71
CA TYR A 61 23.79 5.05 14.77
C TYR A 61 24.25 3.66 14.35
N CYS A 62 23.99 2.65 15.20
CA CYS A 62 24.31 1.25 14.93
C CYS A 62 22.99 0.52 14.61
N ARG A 63 22.85 -0.02 13.41
CA ARG A 63 21.65 -0.76 12.98
C ARG A 63 21.87 -2.25 13.17
N LEU A 64 21.30 -2.82 14.24
CA LEU A 64 21.51 -4.20 14.68
C LEU A 64 20.21 -5.02 14.58
N ILE A 65 19.38 -4.74 13.58
CA ILE A 65 18.05 -5.36 13.45
C ILE A 65 18.07 -6.72 12.75
N GLU A 66 19.09 -6.99 11.91
CA GLU A 66 19.19 -8.20 11.11
C GLU A 66 19.53 -9.46 11.91
N PRO A 67 20.48 -9.43 12.89
CA PRO A 67 20.78 -10.62 13.67
C PRO A 67 19.60 -11.05 14.54
N THR A 68 19.34 -12.36 14.55
CA THR A 68 18.21 -13.00 15.25
C THR A 68 18.54 -13.46 16.67
N SER A 69 19.74 -13.19 17.17
CA SER A 69 20.21 -13.52 18.53
C SER A 69 20.92 -12.35 19.18
N GLN A 70 20.95 -12.33 20.50
CA GLN A 70 21.70 -11.33 21.28
C GLN A 70 23.18 -11.37 20.92
N GLN A 71 23.80 -12.56 20.87
CA GLN A 71 25.20 -12.71 20.52
C GLN A 71 25.51 -12.18 19.11
N GLY A 72 24.67 -12.48 18.10
CA GLY A 72 24.87 -11.94 16.76
C GLY A 72 24.80 -10.42 16.69
N LYS A 73 23.99 -9.78 17.53
CA LYS A 73 23.93 -8.31 17.63
C LYS A 73 25.19 -7.73 18.27
N GLU A 74 25.72 -8.41 19.30
CA GLU A 74 26.98 -8.02 19.94
C GLU A 74 28.16 -8.17 18.98
N ASP A 75 28.25 -9.28 18.29
CA ASP A 75 29.30 -9.53 17.30
C ASP A 75 29.29 -8.47 16.19
N MET A 76 28.12 -8.16 15.62
CA MET A 76 27.95 -7.11 14.60
C MET A 76 28.33 -5.72 15.17
N PHE A 77 27.94 -5.43 16.39
CA PHE A 77 28.29 -4.16 17.05
C PHE A 77 29.81 -4.02 17.24
N LEU A 78 30.48 -5.09 17.71
CA LEU A 78 31.93 -5.09 17.95
C LEU A 78 32.71 -5.06 16.64
N ALA A 79 32.21 -5.72 15.58
CA ALA A 79 32.77 -5.66 14.23
C ALA A 79 32.65 -4.25 13.61
N GLY A 80 31.81 -3.39 14.14
CA GLY A 80 31.57 -2.05 13.61
C GLY A 80 30.72 -2.03 12.34
N GLU A 81 30.02 -3.11 12.05
CA GLU A 81 29.12 -3.23 10.90
C GLU A 81 27.85 -2.40 11.07
N ASN A 82 27.22 -2.04 9.95
CA ASN A 82 25.97 -1.26 9.93
C ASN A 82 26.00 -0.01 10.81
N ARG A 83 27.12 0.71 10.82
CA ARG A 83 27.29 2.01 11.47
C ARG A 83 27.02 3.14 10.48
N TYR A 84 26.19 4.07 10.93
CA TYR A 84 25.80 5.25 10.18
C TYR A 84 26.16 6.51 10.99
N THR A 85 26.47 7.59 10.28
CA THR A 85 26.56 8.91 10.87
C THR A 85 25.53 9.81 10.21
N ALA A 86 24.65 10.44 10.98
CA ALA A 86 23.58 11.27 10.46
C ALA A 86 23.42 12.54 11.30
N ASN A 87 23.09 13.63 10.63
CA ASN A 87 22.63 14.84 11.30
C ASN A 87 21.13 14.69 11.59
N GLN A 88 20.73 14.80 12.85
CA GLN A 88 19.32 14.67 13.22
C GLN A 88 18.43 15.77 12.62
N ASP A 89 18.99 16.96 12.27
CA ASP A 89 18.22 18.02 11.61
C ASP A 89 17.66 17.60 10.25
N ASP A 90 18.32 16.65 9.58
CA ASP A 90 17.84 16.11 8.33
C ASP A 90 16.53 15.31 8.45
N PHE A 91 16.29 14.72 9.62
CA PHE A 91 15.07 13.93 9.86
C PHE A 91 13.81 14.80 9.78
N ALA A 92 13.90 16.07 10.13
CA ALA A 92 12.79 17.03 10.02
C ALA A 92 12.36 17.31 8.56
N LYS A 93 13.19 16.93 7.57
CA LYS A 93 12.84 17.05 6.14
C LYS A 93 11.84 15.98 5.70
N ILE A 94 11.70 14.90 6.48
CA ILE A 94 10.77 13.82 6.19
C ILE A 94 9.45 14.08 6.94
N PRO A 95 8.28 13.92 6.31
CA PRO A 95 6.99 14.03 6.98
C PRO A 95 6.90 13.18 8.26
N GLY A 96 6.55 13.80 9.39
CA GLY A 96 6.52 13.15 10.71
C GLY A 96 7.89 12.96 11.36
N ALA A 97 8.98 13.44 10.74
CA ALA A 97 10.36 13.40 11.25
C ALA A 97 10.79 12.02 11.80
N PRO A 98 10.61 10.90 11.06
CA PRO A 98 11.08 9.59 11.51
C PRO A 98 12.61 9.60 11.65
N ILE A 99 13.13 8.82 12.60
CA ILE A 99 14.58 8.72 12.83
C ILE A 99 15.21 7.80 11.77
N ALA A 100 15.29 8.28 10.54
CA ALA A 100 15.73 7.53 9.37
C ALA A 100 17.25 7.72 9.08
N TYR A 101 18.08 7.41 10.05
CA TYR A 101 19.53 7.64 10.02
C TYR A 101 20.30 6.85 8.95
N TRP A 102 19.66 5.86 8.32
CA TRP A 102 20.27 4.97 7.31
C TRP A 102 20.12 5.43 5.87
N ILE A 103 19.39 6.53 5.62
CA ILE A 103 19.14 7.04 4.27
C ILE A 103 20.20 8.06 3.85
N GLY A 104 20.47 8.10 2.55
CA GLY A 104 21.40 9.06 1.95
C GLY A 104 20.80 10.45 1.76
N GLN A 105 21.67 11.45 1.55
CA GLN A 105 21.26 12.84 1.34
C GLN A 105 20.35 13.03 0.11
N ASN A 106 20.48 12.22 -0.92
CA ASN A 106 19.62 12.28 -2.10
C ASN A 106 18.16 12.00 -1.75
N VAL A 107 17.91 11.05 -0.83
CA VAL A 107 16.56 10.67 -0.41
C VAL A 107 15.88 11.81 0.37
N PHE A 108 16.62 12.56 1.19
CA PHE A 108 16.06 13.73 1.89
C PHE A 108 15.59 14.81 0.90
N ARG A 109 16.28 14.98 -0.25
CA ARG A 109 15.87 15.93 -1.29
C ARG A 109 14.54 15.56 -1.92
N VAL A 110 14.29 14.27 -2.10
CA VAL A 110 13.04 13.78 -2.71
C VAL A 110 11.82 14.18 -1.87
N PHE A 111 11.93 14.25 -0.55
CA PHE A 111 10.84 14.68 0.32
C PHE A 111 10.54 16.19 0.25
N SER A 112 11.34 16.98 -0.44
CA SER A 112 11.00 18.38 -0.73
C SER A 112 10.09 18.57 -1.94
N GLU A 113 9.90 17.51 -2.73
CA GLU A 113 9.01 17.50 -3.89
C GLU A 113 7.54 17.44 -3.51
N LYS A 114 6.66 17.67 -4.47
CA LYS A 114 5.24 17.40 -4.30
C LYS A 114 5.02 15.93 -3.96
N CYS A 115 3.99 15.64 -3.20
CA CYS A 115 3.67 14.27 -2.82
C CYS A 115 2.29 13.85 -3.34
N VAL A 116 1.93 12.58 -3.17
CA VAL A 116 0.66 12.00 -3.65
C VAL A 116 -0.53 12.86 -3.27
N ARG A 117 -0.60 13.46 -2.06
CA ARG A 117 -1.72 14.34 -1.65
C ARG A 117 -1.92 15.58 -2.49
N ASN A 118 -0.93 15.99 -3.27
CA ASN A 118 -1.04 17.13 -4.17
C ASN A 118 -1.75 16.77 -5.48
N TYR A 119 -1.90 15.48 -5.79
CA TYR A 119 -2.45 14.95 -7.04
C TYR A 119 -3.67 14.06 -6.82
N ALA A 120 -3.82 13.50 -5.63
CA ALA A 120 -4.84 12.52 -5.33
C ALA A 120 -5.35 12.66 -3.88
N GLU A 121 -6.55 12.16 -3.63
CA GLU A 121 -7.19 12.16 -2.32
C GLU A 121 -7.30 10.73 -1.76
N PRO A 122 -6.36 10.26 -0.93
CA PRO A 122 -6.51 9.02 -0.20
C PRO A 122 -7.62 9.12 0.86
N ARG A 123 -8.47 8.10 0.95
CA ARG A 123 -9.64 8.06 1.82
C ARG A 123 -9.81 6.71 2.49
N HIS A 124 -10.21 6.73 3.76
CA HIS A 124 -10.83 5.58 4.39
C HIS A 124 -12.29 5.49 3.97
N GLY A 125 -12.75 4.27 3.68
CA GLY A 125 -14.14 4.02 3.35
C GLY A 125 -15.04 3.90 4.58
N MET A 126 -16.21 3.37 4.37
CA MET A 126 -17.22 3.18 5.42
C MET A 126 -16.90 2.00 6.34
N SER A 127 -17.44 2.02 7.55
CA SER A 127 -17.60 0.83 8.38
C SER A 127 -19.07 0.44 8.39
N THR A 128 -19.38 -0.81 8.07
CA THR A 128 -20.76 -1.32 7.99
C THR A 128 -21.45 -1.46 9.35
N GLY A 129 -20.64 -1.56 10.42
CA GLY A 129 -21.12 -1.91 11.77
C GLY A 129 -21.41 -3.41 11.95
N ASN A 130 -21.75 -4.13 10.87
CA ASN A 130 -21.93 -5.58 10.88
C ASN A 130 -21.72 -6.15 9.47
N ASN A 131 -20.54 -6.71 9.22
CA ASN A 131 -20.21 -7.26 7.92
C ASN A 131 -21.06 -8.47 7.52
N ASP A 132 -21.40 -9.35 8.44
CA ASP A 132 -22.17 -10.56 8.14
C ASP A 132 -23.58 -10.23 7.64
N LEU A 133 -24.14 -9.14 8.12
CA LEU A 133 -25.43 -8.63 7.68
C LEU A 133 -25.34 -7.90 6.33
N CYS A 134 -24.29 -7.09 6.13
CA CYS A 134 -24.24 -6.13 5.03
C CYS A 134 -23.48 -6.63 3.81
N LEU A 135 -22.48 -7.52 4.00
CA LEU A 135 -21.61 -8.01 2.92
C LEU A 135 -21.99 -9.43 2.53
N LYS A 136 -21.79 -9.72 1.26
CA LYS A 136 -21.87 -11.08 0.70
C LYS A 136 -20.68 -11.30 -0.23
N VAL A 137 -20.28 -12.55 -0.38
CA VAL A 137 -19.42 -12.92 -1.50
C VAL A 137 -20.27 -12.83 -2.76
N TRP A 138 -19.73 -12.30 -3.84
CA TRP A 138 -20.50 -11.95 -5.03
C TRP A 138 -21.31 -13.15 -5.60
N PHE A 139 -20.75 -14.37 -5.58
CA PHE A 139 -21.41 -15.57 -6.10
C PHE A 139 -22.54 -16.13 -5.22
N GLU A 140 -22.76 -15.60 -4.01
CA GLU A 140 -23.95 -15.87 -3.20
C GLU A 140 -25.18 -15.11 -3.68
N ILE A 141 -24.98 -14.15 -4.60
CA ILE A 141 -26.01 -13.22 -5.06
C ILE A 141 -26.21 -13.39 -6.56
N SER A 142 -27.48 -13.43 -6.97
CA SER A 142 -27.82 -13.43 -8.40
C SER A 142 -27.35 -12.14 -9.06
N GLU A 143 -26.71 -12.24 -10.22
CA GLU A 143 -26.06 -11.15 -10.95
C GLU A 143 -27.02 -9.97 -11.25
N ASP A 144 -28.30 -10.27 -11.52
CA ASP A 144 -29.35 -9.25 -11.76
C ASP A 144 -29.65 -8.34 -10.56
N LYS A 145 -29.15 -8.69 -9.36
CA LYS A 145 -29.30 -7.90 -8.13
C LYS A 145 -28.10 -7.01 -7.84
N VAL A 146 -27.03 -7.10 -8.63
CA VAL A 146 -25.79 -6.34 -8.46
C VAL A 146 -25.66 -5.31 -9.56
N CYS A 147 -25.42 -4.05 -9.19
CA CYS A 147 -25.06 -3.01 -10.14
C CYS A 147 -23.54 -2.84 -10.16
N PHE A 148 -22.89 -3.36 -11.20
CA PHE A 148 -21.43 -3.41 -11.31
C PHE A 148 -20.80 -2.10 -11.82
N ASP A 149 -21.55 -1.22 -12.46
CA ASP A 149 -21.01 -0.13 -13.28
C ASP A 149 -21.60 1.26 -12.97
N ALA A 150 -22.31 1.41 -11.85
CA ALA A 150 -22.81 2.73 -11.45
C ALA A 150 -21.64 3.71 -11.31
N GLY A 151 -21.79 4.95 -11.82
CA GLY A 151 -20.79 6.02 -11.67
C GLY A 151 -21.09 6.96 -10.50
N SER A 152 -22.27 6.81 -9.89
CA SER A 152 -22.71 7.63 -8.77
C SER A 152 -23.77 6.91 -7.92
N LEU A 153 -24.04 7.46 -6.73
CA LEU A 153 -25.13 6.96 -5.88
C LEU A 153 -26.50 7.09 -6.55
N ASP A 154 -26.71 8.15 -7.31
CA ASP A 154 -27.98 8.36 -8.03
C ASP A 154 -28.18 7.32 -9.13
N GLU A 155 -27.13 7.01 -9.91
CA GLU A 155 -27.17 5.93 -10.90
C GLU A 155 -27.42 4.58 -10.25
N PHE A 156 -26.76 4.30 -9.12
CA PHE A 156 -27.00 3.07 -8.36
C PHE A 156 -28.45 2.99 -7.87
N ASP A 157 -28.99 4.06 -7.31
CA ASP A 157 -30.39 4.07 -6.83
C ASP A 157 -31.41 3.93 -7.98
N LEU A 158 -31.09 4.46 -9.17
CA LEU A 158 -31.92 4.31 -10.38
C LEU A 158 -31.89 2.88 -10.94
N SER A 159 -30.78 2.14 -10.79
CA SER A 159 -30.67 0.75 -11.23
C SER A 159 -31.64 -0.19 -10.51
N LYS A 160 -32.13 0.19 -9.34
CA LYS A 160 -32.96 -0.63 -8.42
C LYS A 160 -32.28 -1.91 -7.93
N CYS A 161 -31.01 -2.09 -8.19
CA CYS A 161 -30.22 -3.16 -7.65
C CYS A 161 -30.10 -3.04 -6.13
N LYS A 162 -29.94 -4.16 -5.47
CA LYS A 162 -29.74 -4.19 -4.02
C LYS A 162 -28.26 -4.08 -3.64
N TYR A 163 -27.39 -4.62 -4.47
CA TYR A 163 -25.98 -4.78 -4.15
C TYR A 163 -25.08 -3.97 -5.09
N ALA A 164 -23.97 -3.50 -4.55
CA ALA A 164 -22.86 -2.90 -5.28
C ALA A 164 -21.56 -3.65 -5.00
N PRO A 165 -20.60 -3.70 -5.93
CA PRO A 165 -19.23 -4.16 -5.66
C PRO A 165 -18.61 -3.43 -4.46
N TYR A 166 -17.78 -4.17 -3.67
CA TYR A 166 -17.22 -3.65 -2.43
C TYR A 166 -15.75 -3.99 -2.25
N LYS A 167 -14.91 -2.97 -2.13
CA LYS A 167 -13.48 -3.12 -1.84
C LYS A 167 -13.24 -3.24 -0.34
N LYS A 168 -12.88 -4.44 0.11
CA LYS A 168 -12.63 -4.75 1.53
C LYS A 168 -11.14 -4.87 1.88
N GLY A 169 -10.24 -4.75 0.94
CA GLY A 169 -8.85 -5.15 1.06
C GLY A 169 -8.68 -6.61 0.61
N GLY A 170 -7.79 -7.34 1.23
CA GLY A 170 -7.53 -8.75 0.89
C GLY A 170 -6.04 -9.07 0.83
N SER A 171 -5.69 -10.22 0.25
CA SER A 171 -4.32 -10.66 0.05
C SER A 171 -3.52 -9.70 -0.84
N PHE A 172 -2.19 -9.82 -0.80
CA PHE A 172 -1.32 -9.06 -1.69
C PHE A 172 -1.67 -9.31 -3.16
N ARG A 173 -1.95 -8.23 -3.89
CA ARG A 173 -2.09 -8.20 -5.34
C ARG A 173 -1.66 -6.84 -5.86
N LEU A 174 -1.07 -6.83 -7.05
CA LEU A 174 -0.78 -5.62 -7.82
C LEU A 174 -1.74 -5.52 -9.00
N TRP A 175 -1.99 -4.31 -9.43
CA TRP A 175 -2.71 -3.86 -10.62
C TRP A 175 -4.21 -4.14 -10.61
N TYR A 176 -4.68 -5.38 -10.42
CA TYR A 176 -6.09 -5.75 -10.44
C TYR A 176 -6.41 -6.92 -9.51
N GLY A 177 -7.67 -7.04 -9.04
CA GLY A 177 -8.19 -8.17 -8.26
C GLY A 177 -8.74 -7.81 -6.88
N ASN A 178 -8.91 -8.83 -6.02
CA ASN A 178 -9.62 -8.75 -4.73
C ASN A 178 -11.04 -8.19 -4.88
N ASN A 179 -11.77 -8.70 -5.88
CA ASN A 179 -13.15 -8.34 -6.20
C ASN A 179 -14.11 -9.42 -5.70
N ASP A 180 -14.03 -9.73 -4.40
CA ASP A 180 -14.73 -10.88 -3.81
C ASP A 180 -16.10 -10.52 -3.25
N TYR A 181 -16.31 -9.25 -2.87
CA TYR A 181 -17.47 -8.84 -2.08
C TYR A 181 -18.39 -7.89 -2.81
N VAL A 182 -19.67 -8.02 -2.45
CA VAL A 182 -20.73 -7.05 -2.74
C VAL A 182 -21.38 -6.61 -1.44
N ILE A 183 -21.83 -5.36 -1.38
CA ILE A 183 -22.51 -4.77 -0.23
C ILE A 183 -23.97 -4.51 -0.55
N ALA A 184 -24.85 -4.84 0.38
CA ALA A 184 -26.25 -4.40 0.31
C ALA A 184 -26.32 -2.89 0.54
N TYR A 185 -26.58 -2.12 -0.51
CA TYR A 185 -26.45 -0.66 -0.49
C TYR A 185 -27.69 0.10 -1.01
N ASP A 186 -28.81 -0.61 -1.29
CA ASP A 186 -30.09 0.04 -1.59
C ASP A 186 -30.57 0.92 -0.41
N LYS A 187 -31.53 1.80 -0.66
CA LYS A 187 -32.02 2.76 0.36
C LYS A 187 -32.42 2.09 1.67
N LYS A 188 -33.05 0.89 1.60
CA LYS A 188 -33.46 0.16 2.79
C LYS A 188 -32.27 -0.36 3.58
N SER A 189 -31.28 -0.92 2.88
CA SER A 189 -30.05 -1.44 3.49
C SER A 189 -29.23 -0.33 4.13
N ARG A 190 -29.11 0.84 3.51
CA ARG A 190 -28.47 2.03 4.11
C ARG A 190 -29.15 2.45 5.41
N GLN A 191 -30.48 2.53 5.44
CA GLN A 191 -31.25 2.83 6.66
C GLN A 191 -31.09 1.81 7.78
N VAL A 192 -30.85 0.54 7.44
CA VAL A 192 -30.54 -0.49 8.42
C VAL A 192 -29.14 -0.30 8.97
N MET A 193 -28.13 -0.07 8.09
CA MET A 193 -26.74 0.17 8.50
C MET A 193 -26.61 1.38 9.44
N GLU A 194 -27.32 2.48 9.17
CA GLU A 194 -27.31 3.69 10.00
C GLU A 194 -27.71 3.45 11.47
N LYS A 195 -28.47 2.37 11.73
CA LYS A 195 -28.89 1.99 13.08
C LYS A 195 -27.92 1.03 13.78
N LEU A 196 -26.90 0.53 13.08
CA LEU A 196 -25.95 -0.43 13.62
C LEU A 196 -24.90 0.27 14.48
N SER A 197 -24.57 -0.33 15.62
CA SER A 197 -23.46 0.11 16.45
C SER A 197 -22.15 -0.07 15.67
N GLY A 198 -21.33 0.98 15.58
CA GLY A 198 -20.07 0.97 14.83
C GLY A 198 -20.20 1.32 13.36
N TYR A 199 -21.39 1.58 12.83
CA TYR A 199 -21.55 2.15 11.50
C TYR A 199 -20.89 3.54 11.42
N ARG A 200 -20.15 3.77 10.35
CA ARG A 200 -19.53 5.06 10.03
C ARG A 200 -19.62 5.29 8.52
N SER A 201 -20.32 6.35 8.13
CA SER A 201 -20.48 6.77 6.72
C SER A 201 -19.30 7.65 6.29
N SER A 202 -18.10 7.08 6.19
CA SER A 202 -16.94 7.84 5.71
C SER A 202 -16.89 7.81 4.19
N SER A 203 -16.55 8.95 3.60
CA SER A 203 -16.19 9.09 2.17
C SER A 203 -17.26 8.60 1.16
N THR A 204 -18.52 8.57 1.52
CA THR A 204 -19.61 8.08 0.64
C THR A 204 -19.75 8.88 -0.66
N GLY A 205 -19.35 10.16 -0.68
CA GLY A 205 -19.31 11.00 -1.89
C GLY A 205 -18.25 10.59 -2.92
N PHE A 206 -17.36 9.64 -2.54
CA PHE A 206 -16.35 9.06 -3.43
C PHE A 206 -16.72 7.67 -3.93
N PHE A 207 -17.78 7.07 -3.43
CA PHE A 207 -18.23 5.76 -3.91
C PHE A 207 -18.58 5.82 -5.38
N PHE A 208 -18.42 4.67 -6.04
CA PHE A 208 -18.69 4.45 -7.46
C PHE A 208 -17.71 5.12 -8.44
N LYS A 209 -16.77 5.93 -7.96
CA LYS A 209 -15.75 6.55 -8.81
C LYS A 209 -14.58 5.58 -9.08
N PRO A 210 -13.90 5.68 -10.24
CA PRO A 210 -12.63 4.99 -10.45
C PRO A 210 -11.63 5.34 -9.35
N SER A 211 -10.82 4.37 -8.94
CA SER A 211 -9.90 4.55 -7.81
C SER A 211 -8.67 3.65 -7.89
N ILE A 212 -7.61 4.05 -7.18
CA ILE A 212 -6.52 3.17 -6.77
C ILE A 212 -6.78 2.73 -5.34
N ASN A 213 -6.71 1.44 -5.05
CA ASN A 213 -7.01 0.92 -3.72
C ASN A 213 -5.93 -0.06 -3.23
N TRP A 214 -5.82 -0.18 -1.92
CA TRP A 214 -4.88 -1.08 -1.26
C TRP A 214 -5.45 -1.67 0.02
N SER A 215 -4.78 -2.68 0.57
CA SER A 215 -5.09 -3.23 1.89
C SER A 215 -4.32 -2.46 2.96
N ASP A 216 -5.01 -1.93 3.97
CA ASP A 216 -4.41 -1.15 5.06
C ASP A 216 -3.39 -1.96 5.88
N VAL A 217 -3.57 -3.28 5.93
CA VAL A 217 -2.66 -4.21 6.61
C VAL A 217 -2.24 -5.31 5.65
N SER A 218 -0.95 -5.57 5.56
CA SER A 218 -0.40 -6.70 4.80
C SER A 218 0.83 -7.26 5.51
N THR A 219 0.92 -8.58 5.59
CA THR A 219 2.09 -9.31 6.09
C THR A 219 3.17 -9.51 5.01
N SER A 220 2.87 -9.14 3.77
CA SER A 220 3.76 -9.25 2.62
C SER A 220 4.35 -7.89 2.25
N ALA A 221 3.81 -7.24 1.24
CA ALA A 221 4.27 -5.96 0.74
C ALA A 221 3.08 -5.02 0.50
N PHE A 222 3.36 -3.76 0.20
CA PHE A 222 2.36 -2.84 -0.29
C PHE A 222 1.87 -3.29 -1.67
N GLY A 223 0.57 -3.53 -1.79
CA GLY A 223 -0.06 -3.94 -3.05
C GLY A 223 -1.21 -3.01 -3.39
N MET A 224 -1.10 -2.31 -4.53
CA MET A 224 -2.14 -1.44 -5.03
C MET A 224 -2.88 -2.07 -6.21
N ARG A 225 -4.13 -1.71 -6.38
CA ARG A 225 -4.99 -2.15 -7.47
C ARG A 225 -5.76 -0.98 -8.05
N VAL A 226 -5.89 -0.94 -9.36
CA VAL A 226 -6.76 0.00 -10.06
C VAL A 226 -8.16 -0.61 -10.13
N SER A 227 -9.16 0.17 -9.81
CA SER A 227 -10.57 -0.23 -9.91
C SER A 227 -11.34 0.72 -10.80
N PRO A 228 -12.18 0.19 -11.70
CA PRO A 228 -13.11 1.00 -12.48
C PRO A 228 -14.17 1.64 -11.58
N LYS A 229 -15.12 2.36 -12.17
CA LYS A 229 -16.33 2.80 -11.47
C LYS A 229 -17.14 1.60 -10.94
N GLY A 230 -18.07 1.84 -10.04
CA GLY A 230 -19.03 0.84 -9.54
C GLY A 230 -18.79 0.38 -8.11
N PHE A 231 -17.67 0.72 -7.49
CA PHE A 231 -17.32 0.22 -6.16
C PHE A 231 -17.65 1.18 -5.02
N ALA A 232 -18.21 0.65 -3.94
CA ALA A 232 -18.05 1.19 -2.60
C ALA A 232 -16.81 0.56 -1.94
N PHE A 233 -16.31 1.13 -0.81
CA PHE A 233 -15.08 0.67 -0.19
C PHE A 233 -15.09 0.76 1.34
N ASP A 234 -14.30 -0.11 1.95
CA ASP A 234 -14.17 -0.32 3.40
C ASP A 234 -13.11 0.62 4.02
N GLY A 235 -13.20 0.82 5.33
CA GLY A 235 -12.18 1.52 6.08
C GLY A 235 -10.81 0.85 6.07
N ARG A 236 -10.75 -0.48 5.90
CA ARG A 236 -9.52 -1.27 5.77
C ARG A 236 -9.10 -1.52 4.33
N GLY A 237 -9.98 -1.24 3.38
CA GLY A 237 -9.71 -1.23 1.95
C GLY A 237 -9.58 0.21 1.45
N ALA A 238 -8.58 0.92 1.94
CA ALA A 238 -8.37 2.33 1.59
C ALA A 238 -8.34 2.54 0.08
N SER A 239 -8.89 3.66 -0.36
CA SER A 239 -8.97 4.01 -1.79
C SER A 239 -8.52 5.45 -2.00
N MET A 240 -7.95 5.70 -3.17
CA MET A 240 -7.44 7.02 -3.58
C MET A 240 -8.10 7.44 -4.88
N PHE A 241 -8.44 8.70 -4.97
CA PHE A 241 -9.15 9.30 -6.09
C PHE A 241 -8.32 10.44 -6.67
N CYS A 242 -8.17 10.47 -7.97
CA CYS A 242 -7.45 11.50 -8.71
C CYS A 242 -8.04 11.68 -10.10
N ASP A 243 -7.59 12.71 -10.80
CA ASP A 243 -7.96 12.91 -12.19
C ASP A 243 -7.47 11.76 -13.07
N SER A 244 -8.26 11.41 -14.08
CA SER A 244 -7.95 10.30 -14.99
C SER A 244 -6.63 10.46 -15.72
N ASN A 245 -6.20 11.71 -15.97
CA ASN A 245 -4.96 12.03 -16.69
C ASN A 245 -3.67 11.77 -15.89
N ILE A 246 -3.77 11.43 -14.59
CA ILE A 246 -2.61 11.14 -13.73
C ILE A 246 -2.74 9.79 -13.01
N MET A 247 -3.92 9.16 -13.07
CA MET A 247 -4.22 7.96 -12.29
C MET A 247 -3.26 6.81 -12.58
N LEU A 248 -2.98 6.53 -13.85
CA LEU A 248 -2.09 5.44 -14.25
C LEU A 248 -0.63 5.73 -13.89
N TYR A 249 -0.20 7.00 -13.97
CA TYR A 249 1.13 7.40 -13.49
C TYR A 249 1.30 7.15 -11.99
N ILE A 250 0.33 7.60 -11.19
CA ILE A 250 0.34 7.37 -9.73
C ILE A 250 0.27 5.87 -9.43
N ALA A 251 -0.54 5.10 -10.15
CA ALA A 251 -0.61 3.65 -9.99
C ALA A 251 0.75 2.99 -10.25
N ALA A 252 1.44 3.36 -11.35
CA ALA A 252 2.77 2.86 -11.66
C ALA A 252 3.80 3.21 -10.58
N LEU A 253 3.79 4.45 -10.10
CA LEU A 253 4.66 4.87 -9.00
C LEU A 253 4.40 4.03 -7.75
N LEU A 254 3.13 3.86 -7.37
CA LEU A 254 2.73 3.09 -6.18
C LEU A 254 3.07 1.60 -6.28
N ALA A 255 3.11 1.04 -7.49
CA ALA A 255 3.55 -0.34 -7.74
C ALA A 255 5.07 -0.52 -7.67
N SER A 256 5.84 0.55 -7.74
CA SER A 256 7.30 0.51 -7.85
C SER A 256 7.98 0.13 -6.53
N LYS A 257 9.22 -0.37 -6.65
CA LYS A 257 10.11 -0.60 -5.50
C LYS A 257 10.49 0.68 -4.78
N PHE A 258 10.50 1.82 -5.49
CA PHE A 258 10.70 3.13 -4.89
C PHE A 258 9.64 3.41 -3.83
N THR A 259 8.37 3.19 -4.13
CA THR A 259 7.29 3.34 -3.15
C THR A 259 7.48 2.46 -1.92
N THR A 260 7.85 1.19 -2.12
CA THR A 260 8.15 0.28 -1.00
C THR A 260 9.30 0.81 -0.13
N TYR A 261 10.34 1.34 -0.74
CA TYR A 261 11.48 1.94 -0.04
C TYR A 261 11.06 3.18 0.77
N ILE A 262 10.28 4.10 0.19
CA ILE A 262 9.76 5.29 0.88
C ILE A 262 8.82 4.94 2.03
N LEU A 263 7.91 3.99 1.83
CA LEU A 263 7.01 3.54 2.89
C LEU A 263 7.76 2.93 4.07
N ASN A 264 8.84 2.19 3.83
CA ASN A 264 9.71 1.66 4.89
C ASN A 264 10.47 2.77 5.66
N ILE A 265 10.67 3.93 5.07
CA ILE A 265 11.22 5.11 5.76
C ILE A 265 10.14 5.76 6.63
N LEU A 266 8.95 5.99 6.04
CA LEU A 266 7.83 6.67 6.70
C LEU A 266 7.23 5.86 7.84
N ASN A 267 7.06 4.55 7.63
CA ASN A 267 6.46 3.63 8.58
C ASN A 267 6.89 2.17 8.32
N PRO A 268 7.94 1.67 8.99
CA PRO A 268 8.42 0.30 8.83
C PRO A 268 7.56 -0.73 9.59
N THR A 269 6.23 -0.63 9.49
CA THR A 269 5.28 -1.58 10.09
C THR A 269 4.48 -2.30 8.99
N LEU A 270 3.61 -3.22 9.40
CA LEU A 270 2.72 -3.95 8.49
C LEU A 270 1.48 -3.15 8.06
N THR A 271 1.41 -1.86 8.43
CA THR A 271 0.26 -1.01 8.11
C THR A 271 0.61 0.05 7.08
N PHE A 272 -0.24 0.16 6.06
CA PHE A 272 -0.11 1.14 4.97
C PHE A 272 -1.25 2.17 5.08
N ASN A 273 -1.16 3.03 6.08
CA ASN A 273 -2.21 4.03 6.32
C ASN A 273 -2.21 5.14 5.26
N ILE A 274 -3.33 5.84 5.16
CA ILE A 274 -3.54 6.86 4.12
C ILE A 274 -2.56 8.03 4.23
N GLU A 275 -2.12 8.41 5.43
CA GLU A 275 -1.18 9.50 5.66
C GLU A 275 0.20 9.17 5.08
N ASN A 276 0.69 7.92 5.27
CA ASN A 276 1.97 7.49 4.72
C ASN A 276 1.92 7.41 3.19
N VAL A 277 0.84 6.84 2.63
CA VAL A 277 0.67 6.79 1.16
C VAL A 277 0.54 8.19 0.57
N ALA A 278 -0.20 9.09 1.24
CA ALA A 278 -0.33 10.49 0.83
C ALA A 278 0.98 11.28 0.85
N ALA A 279 1.95 10.85 1.66
CA ALA A 279 3.25 11.51 1.81
C ALA A 279 4.33 11.01 0.85
N ILE A 280 4.05 10.01 0.01
CA ILE A 280 5.00 9.50 -0.99
C ILE A 280 5.32 10.63 -1.98
N PRO A 281 6.60 10.98 -2.20
CA PRO A 281 7.00 12.00 -3.15
C PRO A 281 6.63 11.63 -4.59
N VAL A 282 6.25 12.63 -5.39
CA VAL A 282 5.84 12.46 -6.79
C VAL A 282 6.64 13.44 -7.66
N ILE A 283 7.50 12.91 -8.50
CA ILE A 283 8.16 13.64 -9.58
C ILE A 283 7.51 13.20 -10.89
N ILE A 284 6.96 14.12 -11.65
CA ILE A 284 6.38 13.84 -12.96
C ILE A 284 7.42 14.18 -14.02
N ASP A 285 7.89 13.17 -14.74
CA ASP A 285 8.70 13.33 -15.92
C ASP A 285 7.79 13.30 -17.16
N GLU A 286 7.52 14.47 -17.74
CA GLU A 286 6.64 14.59 -18.90
C GLU A 286 7.18 13.85 -20.13
N SER A 287 8.49 13.60 -20.21
CA SER A 287 9.09 12.83 -21.31
C SER A 287 8.83 11.34 -21.21
N GLN A 288 8.69 10.81 -19.99
CA GLN A 288 8.44 9.39 -19.72
C GLN A 288 6.97 9.07 -19.42
N LYS A 289 6.16 10.11 -19.16
CA LYS A 289 4.78 9.94 -18.68
C LYS A 289 3.95 9.04 -19.59
N GLY A 290 4.00 9.25 -20.90
CA GLY A 290 3.24 8.44 -21.84
C GLY A 290 3.62 6.96 -21.84
N GLN A 291 4.91 6.65 -21.71
CA GLN A 291 5.40 5.28 -21.60
C GLN A 291 4.96 4.64 -20.27
N ILE A 292 5.10 5.37 -19.16
CA ILE A 292 4.69 4.90 -17.83
C ILE A 292 3.19 4.56 -17.80
N GLU A 293 2.36 5.46 -18.31
CA GLU A 293 0.90 5.27 -18.33
C GLU A 293 0.47 4.12 -19.23
N CYS A 294 1.05 3.98 -20.42
CA CYS A 294 0.78 2.86 -21.33
C CYS A 294 1.18 1.51 -20.71
N THR A 295 2.37 1.43 -20.11
CA THR A 295 2.83 0.22 -19.41
C THR A 295 1.96 -0.12 -18.20
N ALA A 296 1.51 0.89 -17.44
CA ALA A 296 0.60 0.67 -16.32
C ALA A 296 -0.77 0.14 -16.78
N GLU A 297 -1.32 0.67 -17.87
CA GLU A 297 -2.58 0.21 -18.45
C GLU A 297 -2.47 -1.25 -18.91
N GLU A 298 -1.37 -1.61 -19.58
CA GLU A 298 -1.09 -2.99 -19.98
C GLU A 298 -1.01 -3.92 -18.78
N ASN A 299 -0.34 -3.50 -17.69
CA ASN A 299 -0.23 -4.29 -16.47
C ASN A 299 -1.59 -4.50 -15.78
N VAL A 300 -2.46 -3.49 -15.78
CA VAL A 300 -3.84 -3.63 -15.29
C VAL A 300 -4.59 -4.65 -16.14
N GLN A 301 -4.46 -4.61 -17.48
CA GLN A 301 -5.13 -5.54 -18.37
C GLN A 301 -4.60 -6.97 -18.20
N LEU A 302 -3.29 -7.18 -18.18
CA LEU A 302 -2.67 -8.49 -17.95
C LEU A 302 -3.14 -9.12 -16.62
N SER A 303 -3.18 -8.30 -15.56
CA SER A 303 -3.65 -8.76 -14.24
C SER A 303 -5.15 -9.03 -14.20
N LYS A 304 -5.95 -8.28 -14.98
CA LYS A 304 -7.38 -8.53 -15.14
C LYS A 304 -7.63 -9.83 -15.91
N ASP A 305 -6.93 -10.06 -17.00
CA ASP A 305 -7.06 -11.27 -17.82
C ASP A 305 -6.69 -12.54 -17.01
N ASP A 306 -5.68 -12.43 -16.15
CA ASP A 306 -5.34 -13.50 -15.21
C ASP A 306 -6.47 -13.73 -14.20
N TRP A 307 -6.96 -12.66 -13.55
CA TRP A 307 -8.05 -12.74 -12.57
C TRP A 307 -9.32 -13.35 -13.18
N ASP A 308 -9.69 -12.91 -14.38
CA ASP A 308 -10.91 -13.34 -15.07
C ASP A 308 -10.82 -14.74 -15.68
N SER A 309 -9.62 -15.35 -15.68
CA SER A 309 -9.43 -16.75 -16.09
C SER A 309 -9.91 -17.76 -15.04
N PHE A 310 -10.26 -17.30 -13.84
CA PHE A 310 -10.72 -18.14 -12.72
C PHE A 310 -12.16 -17.85 -12.31
N GLU A 311 -12.87 -18.89 -11.85
CA GLU A 311 -14.28 -18.82 -11.40
C GLU A 311 -14.50 -17.92 -10.17
N THR A 312 -13.45 -17.41 -9.56
CA THR A 312 -13.50 -16.40 -8.50
C THR A 312 -13.81 -14.99 -9.01
N SER A 313 -13.74 -14.76 -10.33
CA SER A 313 -14.14 -13.52 -10.95
C SER A 313 -15.60 -13.57 -11.40
N TRP A 314 -16.35 -12.48 -11.19
CA TRP A 314 -17.69 -12.31 -11.78
C TRP A 314 -17.65 -12.08 -13.30
N ASP A 315 -16.50 -11.71 -13.87
CA ASP A 315 -16.27 -11.59 -15.31
C ASP A 315 -15.82 -12.92 -15.97
N PHE A 316 -15.66 -14.00 -15.17
CA PHE A 316 -15.35 -15.33 -15.71
C PHE A 316 -16.39 -15.79 -16.71
N LYS A 317 -15.94 -16.17 -17.89
CA LYS A 317 -16.84 -16.62 -18.98
C LYS A 317 -16.70 -18.11 -19.27
N LYS A 318 -15.46 -18.62 -19.24
CA LYS A 318 -15.17 -19.99 -19.67
C LYS A 318 -13.81 -20.42 -19.14
N HIS A 319 -13.77 -21.65 -18.60
CA HIS A 319 -12.51 -22.21 -18.12
C HIS A 319 -11.49 -22.33 -19.28
N PRO A 320 -10.24 -21.89 -19.09
CA PRO A 320 -9.22 -21.87 -20.17
C PRO A 320 -8.93 -23.24 -20.81
N LEU A 321 -9.15 -24.33 -20.11
CA LEU A 321 -9.05 -25.69 -20.68
C LEU A 321 -10.15 -26.03 -21.67
N LEU A 322 -11.28 -25.30 -21.66
CA LEU A 322 -12.39 -25.52 -22.59
C LEU A 322 -12.15 -24.75 -23.89
N ARG A 323 -11.29 -25.28 -24.74
CA ARG A 323 -10.91 -24.70 -26.02
C ARG A 323 -11.01 -25.72 -27.16
N ASN A 324 -10.89 -25.26 -28.40
CA ASN A 324 -11.03 -26.11 -29.58
C ASN A 324 -9.71 -26.88 -29.87
N VAL A 325 -9.46 -27.92 -29.09
CA VAL A 325 -8.30 -28.82 -29.21
C VAL A 325 -8.75 -30.27 -29.00
N SER A 326 -7.93 -31.23 -29.40
CA SER A 326 -8.30 -32.64 -29.40
C SER A 326 -8.18 -33.29 -28.02
N THR A 327 -7.31 -32.76 -27.14
CA THR A 327 -7.01 -33.39 -25.84
C THR A 327 -6.91 -32.34 -24.71
N ILE A 328 -7.18 -32.74 -23.47
CA ILE A 328 -6.98 -31.89 -22.28
C ILE A 328 -5.51 -31.54 -22.12
N SER A 329 -4.60 -32.45 -22.44
CA SER A 329 -3.14 -32.22 -22.37
C SER A 329 -2.73 -31.08 -23.31
N GLU A 330 -3.25 -31.03 -24.51
CA GLU A 330 -2.99 -29.96 -25.48
C GLU A 330 -3.58 -28.64 -24.97
N ALA A 331 -4.82 -28.65 -24.46
CA ALA A 331 -5.43 -27.47 -23.85
C ALA A 331 -4.60 -26.93 -22.68
N PHE A 332 -4.09 -27.79 -21.83
CA PHE A 332 -3.24 -27.42 -20.69
C PHE A 332 -1.91 -26.80 -21.15
N THR A 333 -1.24 -27.41 -22.14
CA THR A 333 0.02 -26.89 -22.67
C THR A 333 -0.16 -25.48 -23.24
N GLN A 334 -1.26 -25.25 -23.99
CA GLN A 334 -1.55 -23.92 -24.53
C GLN A 334 -1.86 -22.92 -23.41
N TRP A 335 -2.66 -23.30 -22.42
CA TRP A 335 -2.96 -22.43 -21.29
C TRP A 335 -1.74 -22.12 -20.44
N GLN A 336 -0.86 -23.11 -20.20
CA GLN A 336 0.41 -22.90 -19.51
C GLN A 336 1.26 -21.85 -20.25
N ALA A 337 1.40 -21.97 -21.58
CA ALA A 337 2.14 -20.99 -22.38
C ALA A 337 1.55 -19.58 -22.25
N GLU A 338 0.23 -19.44 -22.33
CA GLU A 338 -0.45 -18.14 -22.13
C GLU A 338 -0.21 -17.56 -20.73
N CYS A 339 -0.19 -18.37 -19.68
CA CYS A 339 0.13 -17.93 -18.32
C CYS A 339 1.59 -17.50 -18.20
N ASP A 340 2.51 -18.28 -18.78
CA ASP A 340 3.95 -17.97 -18.79
C ASP A 340 4.21 -16.66 -19.56
N ASP A 341 3.57 -16.46 -20.70
CA ASP A 341 3.69 -15.24 -21.51
C ASP A 341 3.17 -14.02 -20.72
N ARG A 342 1.97 -14.11 -20.11
CA ARG A 342 1.43 -13.04 -19.26
C ARG A 342 2.33 -12.71 -18.09
N PHE A 343 2.83 -13.72 -17.39
CA PHE A 343 3.75 -13.55 -16.27
C PHE A 343 5.04 -12.86 -16.69
N ASN A 344 5.65 -13.32 -17.79
CA ASN A 344 6.91 -12.77 -18.29
C ASN A 344 6.74 -11.33 -18.79
N GLN A 345 5.62 -11.02 -19.46
CA GLN A 345 5.31 -9.66 -19.89
C GLN A 345 5.09 -8.73 -18.70
N LEU A 346 4.27 -9.13 -17.71
CA LEU A 346 4.03 -8.36 -16.51
C LEU A 346 5.34 -8.09 -15.74
N LYS A 347 6.17 -9.12 -15.59
CA LYS A 347 7.48 -9.00 -14.95
C LYS A 347 8.39 -8.00 -15.68
N ALA A 348 8.50 -8.10 -17.00
CA ALA A 348 9.30 -7.20 -17.82
C ALA A 348 8.82 -5.75 -17.68
N ASN A 349 7.51 -5.54 -17.72
CA ASN A 349 6.89 -4.23 -17.56
C ASN A 349 7.18 -3.64 -16.16
N GLU A 350 7.07 -4.43 -15.10
CA GLU A 350 7.37 -3.97 -13.73
C GLU A 350 8.86 -3.68 -13.54
N GLU A 351 9.76 -4.46 -14.12
CA GLU A 351 11.20 -4.20 -14.11
C GLU A 351 11.53 -2.90 -14.84
N GLU A 352 10.90 -2.65 -15.98
CA GLU A 352 11.07 -1.41 -16.75
C GLU A 352 10.53 -0.20 -15.99
N LEU A 353 9.33 -0.26 -15.41
CA LEU A 353 8.80 0.80 -14.56
C LEU A 353 9.72 1.09 -13.37
N ASN A 354 10.26 0.06 -12.73
CA ASN A 354 11.22 0.24 -11.63
C ASN A 354 12.48 0.96 -12.10
N ARG A 355 13.03 0.61 -13.29
CA ARG A 355 14.19 1.27 -13.87
C ARG A 355 13.92 2.75 -14.15
N ILE A 356 12.77 3.05 -14.77
CA ILE A 356 12.37 4.43 -15.06
C ILE A 356 12.25 5.24 -13.78
N PHE A 357 11.57 4.73 -12.75
CA PHE A 357 11.43 5.47 -11.50
C PHE A 357 12.75 5.62 -10.75
N ILE A 358 13.64 4.63 -10.78
CA ILE A 358 15.00 4.76 -10.21
C ILE A 358 15.75 5.91 -10.91
N ASP A 359 15.67 6.00 -12.24
CA ASP A 359 16.33 7.07 -13.00
C ASP A 359 15.72 8.46 -12.70
N ILE A 360 14.38 8.54 -12.52
CA ILE A 360 13.69 9.80 -12.18
C ILE A 360 14.07 10.30 -10.77
N TYR A 361 14.23 9.41 -9.82
CA TYR A 361 14.48 9.78 -8.42
C TYR A 361 15.97 9.84 -8.04
N GLY A 362 16.88 9.27 -8.84
CA GLY A 362 18.35 9.28 -8.69
C GLY A 362 18.84 8.24 -7.72
#